data_3f375042e1babc1e588bece65f333255
#
_entry.id   3f375042e1babc1e588bece65f333255
#
_cell.length_a   1.000
_cell.length_b   1.000
_cell.length_c   1.000
_cell.angle_alpha   90.00
_cell.angle_beta   90.00
_cell.angle_gamma   90.00
#
_symmetry.space_group_name_H-M   'P 1'
#
loop_
_entity.id
_entity.type
_entity.pdbx_description
1 polymer ?
#
loop_
_entity_poly.entity_id
_entity_poly.type
_entity_poly.pdbx_seq_one_letter_code
_entity_poly.pdbx_strand_id
1 'polypeptide(L)'
;MIFSIIVPVFNEEKTILKILNELKKLNFKKFEKEIIVINDGSTDSTKKILNENKDLYDSIYSLETNKGKGSAVKLGLQHTKGEYIVFQDADLEYDPQDLLKFEEVF
;
A
#
# COMPACT_ATOMS: atom_id res chain seq x y z
N MET A 1 -15.66 9.97 3.95
CA MET A 1 -14.62 10.16 2.89
C MET A 1 -13.63 9.02 2.96
N ILE A 2 -13.12 8.63 1.80
CA ILE A 2 -12.16 7.52 1.70
C ILE A 2 -10.77 8.08 1.40
N PHE A 3 -9.79 7.54 2.11
CA PHE A 3 -8.37 7.85 1.96
C PHE A 3 -7.69 6.61 1.38
N SER A 4 -7.30 6.69 0.11
CA SER A 4 -6.68 5.55 -0.58
C SER A 4 -5.18 5.55 -0.39
N ILE A 5 -4.64 4.45 0.11
CA ILE A 5 -3.20 4.26 0.33
C ILE A 5 -2.71 3.23 -0.68
N ILE A 6 -1.88 3.67 -1.61
CA ILE A 6 -1.27 2.79 -2.61
C ILE A 6 0.09 2.34 -2.10
N VAL A 7 0.31 1.04 -2.06
CA VAL A 7 1.56 0.44 -1.58
C VAL A 7 2.22 -0.29 -2.75
N PRO A 8 3.08 0.40 -3.53
CA PRO A 8 3.85 -0.30 -4.56
C PRO A 8 4.96 -1.11 -3.89
N VAL A 9 5.15 -2.34 -4.32
CA VAL A 9 6.14 -3.23 -3.73
C VAL A 9 6.87 -4.04 -4.80
N PHE A 10 8.19 -4.11 -4.66
CA PHE A 10 9.04 -4.97 -5.47
C PHE A 10 10.14 -5.55 -4.58
N ASN A 11 10.10 -6.88 -4.38
CA ASN A 11 11.11 -7.60 -3.60
C ASN A 11 11.38 -6.99 -2.22
N GLU A 12 10.31 -6.85 -1.43
CA GLU A 12 10.37 -6.31 -0.07
C GLU A 12 9.92 -7.36 0.96
N GLU A 13 10.38 -8.61 0.81
CA GLU A 13 9.95 -9.71 1.68
C GLU A 13 10.25 -9.49 3.16
N LYS A 14 11.27 -8.69 3.48
CA LYS A 14 11.66 -8.42 4.87
C LYS A 14 10.81 -7.35 5.55
N THR A 15 10.17 -6.49 4.78
CA THR A 15 9.51 -5.28 5.33
C THR A 15 8.03 -5.20 5.04
N ILE A 16 7.53 -5.88 4.00
CA ILE A 16 6.15 -5.70 3.55
C ILE A 16 5.13 -6.04 4.63
N LEU A 17 5.36 -7.11 5.39
CA LEU A 17 4.42 -7.51 6.43
C LEU A 17 4.31 -6.46 7.52
N LYS A 18 5.43 -5.90 7.94
CA LYS A 18 5.45 -4.84 8.96
C LYS A 18 4.72 -3.59 8.46
N ILE A 19 4.99 -3.17 7.23
CA ILE A 19 4.32 -2.00 6.64
C ILE A 19 2.81 -2.20 6.61
N LEU A 20 2.35 -3.36 6.13
CA LEU A 20 0.92 -3.62 6.03
C LEU A 20 0.25 -3.69 7.40
N ASN A 21 0.91 -4.32 8.39
CA ASN A 21 0.39 -4.35 9.76
C ASN A 21 0.25 -2.94 10.33
N GLU A 22 1.24 -2.09 10.12
CA GLU A 22 1.19 -0.71 10.59
C GLU A 22 0.10 0.10 9.90
N LEU A 23 -0.07 -0.06 8.58
CA LEU A 23 -1.15 0.60 7.85
C LEU A 23 -2.53 0.14 8.31
N LYS A 24 -2.68 -1.17 8.57
CA LYS A 24 -3.94 -1.73 9.04
C LYS A 24 -4.35 -1.14 10.38
N LYS A 25 -3.39 -0.85 11.24
CA LYS A 25 -3.62 -0.30 12.58
C LYS A 25 -3.91 1.19 12.60
N LEU A 26 -3.64 1.91 11.51
CA LEU A 26 -3.92 3.34 11.47
C LEU A 26 -5.41 3.58 11.64
N ASN A 27 -5.76 4.49 12.53
CA ASN A 27 -7.14 4.82 12.83
C ASN A 27 -7.39 6.29 12.52
N PHE A 28 -7.86 6.56 11.32
CA PHE A 28 -8.25 7.91 10.93
C PHE A 28 -9.59 8.27 11.56
N LYS A 29 -9.71 9.50 12.03
CA LYS A 29 -10.94 9.99 12.67
C LYS A 29 -11.96 10.47 11.64
N LYS A 30 -11.48 11.03 10.53
CA LYS A 30 -12.32 11.66 9.50
C LYS A 30 -12.48 10.82 8.24
N PHE A 31 -11.60 9.83 8.04
CA PHE A 31 -11.56 9.05 6.82
C PHE A 31 -11.70 7.56 7.08
N GLU A 32 -12.32 6.88 6.14
CA GLU A 32 -12.17 5.45 5.98
C GLU A 32 -10.94 5.23 5.10
N LYS A 33 -10.15 4.22 5.40
CA LYS A 33 -8.96 3.94 4.60
C LYS A 33 -9.19 2.77 3.66
N GLU A 34 -8.56 2.84 2.50
CA GLU A 34 -8.49 1.78 1.51
C GLU A 34 -7.01 1.50 1.24
N ILE A 35 -6.57 0.26 1.43
CA ILE A 35 -5.18 -0.14 1.20
C ILE A 35 -5.13 -0.95 -0.09
N ILE A 36 -4.40 -0.45 -1.08
CA ILE A 36 -4.24 -1.08 -2.39
C ILE A 36 -2.78 -1.44 -2.57
N VAL A 37 -2.49 -2.73 -2.66
CA VAL A 37 -1.12 -3.22 -2.88
C VAL A 37 -0.91 -3.45 -4.37
N ILE A 38 0.21 -2.96 -4.89
CA ILE A 38 0.62 -3.21 -6.26
C ILE A 38 1.95 -3.99 -6.22
N ASN A 39 1.87 -5.26 -6.53
CA ASN A 39 3.06 -6.11 -6.60
C ASN A 39 3.69 -5.97 -7.99
N ASP A 40 4.80 -5.27 -8.07
CA ASP A 40 5.48 -4.95 -9.33
C ASP A 40 6.44 -6.07 -9.75
N GLY A 41 5.89 -7.28 -9.94
CA GLY A 41 6.65 -8.40 -10.47
C GLY A 41 7.69 -8.95 -9.50
N SER A 42 7.40 -8.99 -8.19
CA SER A 42 8.35 -9.53 -7.20
C SER A 42 8.75 -10.97 -7.52
N THR A 43 10.02 -11.26 -7.34
CA THR A 43 10.64 -12.58 -7.59
C THR A 43 11.08 -13.28 -6.30
N ASP A 44 11.01 -12.61 -5.17
CA ASP A 44 11.32 -13.17 -3.85
C ASP A 44 10.05 -13.71 -3.17
N SER A 45 10.04 -13.83 -1.85
CA SER A 45 8.89 -14.32 -1.11
C SER A 45 7.78 -13.29 -0.88
N THR A 46 7.91 -12.08 -1.43
CA THR A 46 6.90 -11.02 -1.27
C THR A 46 5.51 -11.50 -1.70
N LYS A 47 5.39 -12.13 -2.87
CA LYS A 47 4.12 -12.62 -3.38
C LYS A 47 3.47 -13.63 -2.43
N LYS A 48 4.26 -14.55 -1.90
CA LYS A 48 3.78 -15.56 -0.96
C LYS A 48 3.27 -14.90 0.33
N ILE A 49 4.02 -13.95 0.86
CA ILE A 49 3.64 -13.23 2.08
C ILE A 49 2.32 -12.50 1.86
N LEU A 50 2.16 -11.82 0.72
CA LEU A 50 0.92 -11.13 0.40
C LEU A 50 -0.27 -12.08 0.30
N ASN A 51 -0.08 -13.23 -0.33
CA ASN A 51 -1.14 -14.23 -0.49
C ASN A 51 -1.55 -14.85 0.85
N GLU A 52 -0.65 -14.95 1.80
CA GLU A 52 -0.92 -15.51 3.13
C GLU A 52 -1.50 -14.49 4.11
N ASN A 53 -1.56 -13.20 3.75
CA ASN A 53 -1.98 -12.13 4.64
C ASN A 53 -3.00 -11.19 3.98
N LYS A 54 -4.00 -11.76 3.33
CA LYS A 54 -5.01 -11.01 2.57
C LYS A 54 -5.88 -10.09 3.42
N ASP A 55 -5.95 -10.34 4.71
CA ASP A 55 -6.71 -9.50 5.64
C ASP A 55 -6.04 -8.15 5.93
N LEU A 56 -4.78 -7.97 5.51
CA LEU A 56 -4.03 -6.74 5.78
C LEU A 56 -4.21 -5.65 4.71
N TYR A 57 -4.92 -5.94 3.64
CA TYR A 57 -5.17 -4.97 2.57
C TYR A 57 -6.53 -5.21 1.95
N ASP A 58 -7.05 -4.22 1.23
CA ASP A 58 -8.37 -4.30 0.62
C ASP A 58 -8.32 -4.91 -0.78
N SER A 59 -7.28 -4.61 -1.54
CA SER A 59 -7.11 -5.16 -2.88
C SER A 59 -5.65 -5.27 -3.25
N ILE A 60 -5.36 -6.17 -4.19
CA ILE A 60 -4.01 -6.38 -4.72
C ILE A 60 -4.06 -6.56 -6.22
N TYR A 61 -3.12 -5.93 -6.89
CA TYR A 61 -2.92 -6.09 -8.33
C TYR A 61 -1.45 -6.40 -8.57
N SER A 62 -1.18 -7.38 -9.44
CA SER A 62 0.18 -7.83 -9.69
C SER A 62 0.53 -7.66 -11.16
N LEU A 63 1.74 -7.16 -11.40
CA LEU A 63 2.36 -7.17 -12.72
C LEU A 63 3.18 -8.46 -12.84
N GLU A 64 3.21 -9.07 -14.03
CA GLU A 64 3.96 -10.31 -14.24
C GLU A 64 5.45 -10.12 -14.13
N THR A 65 5.94 -8.95 -14.56
CA THR A 65 7.36 -8.59 -14.51
C THR A 65 7.51 -7.20 -13.92
N ASN A 66 8.67 -6.92 -13.37
CA ASN A 66 8.98 -5.59 -12.86
C ASN A 66 8.95 -4.56 -13.99
N LYS A 67 8.12 -3.54 -13.84
CA LYS A 67 7.96 -2.45 -14.82
C LYS A 67 8.34 -1.09 -14.23
N GLY A 68 8.72 -1.07 -12.96
CA GLY A 68 9.11 0.14 -12.25
C GLY A 68 8.00 0.76 -11.44
N LYS A 69 8.39 1.58 -10.48
CA LYS A 69 7.47 2.22 -9.52
C LYS A 69 6.43 3.08 -10.22
N GLY A 70 6.80 3.81 -11.27
CA GLY A 70 5.85 4.65 -12.00
C GLY A 70 4.70 3.86 -12.60
N SER A 71 4.98 2.68 -13.17
CA SER A 71 3.94 1.80 -13.71
C SER A 71 3.06 1.24 -12.59
N ALA A 72 3.65 0.87 -11.45
CA ALA A 72 2.90 0.38 -10.30
C ALA A 72 1.96 1.46 -9.75
N VAL A 73 2.45 2.68 -9.61
CA VAL A 73 1.66 3.82 -9.14
C VAL A 73 0.49 4.09 -10.09
N LYS A 74 0.76 4.09 -11.40
CA LYS A 74 -0.28 4.30 -12.40
C LYS A 74 -1.38 3.25 -12.32
N LEU A 75 -0.99 1.98 -12.17
CA LEU A 75 -1.96 0.90 -12.01
C LEU A 75 -2.80 1.08 -10.73
N GLY A 76 -2.15 1.44 -9.63
CA GLY A 76 -2.85 1.73 -8.38
C GLY A 76 -3.88 2.85 -8.52
N LEU A 77 -3.51 3.94 -9.21
CA LEU A 77 -4.40 5.08 -9.42
C LEU A 77 -5.68 4.69 -10.18
N GLN A 78 -5.61 3.70 -11.06
CA GLN A 78 -6.77 3.24 -11.81
C GLN A 78 -7.81 2.54 -10.94
N HIS A 79 -7.43 2.12 -9.73
CA HIS A 79 -8.29 1.33 -8.85
C HIS A 79 -8.64 2.02 -7.54
N THR A 80 -8.28 3.29 -7.39
CA THR A 80 -8.61 4.03 -6.17
C THR A 80 -10.07 4.47 -6.14
N LYS A 81 -10.67 4.43 -4.96
CA LYS A 81 -12.03 4.93 -4.71
C LYS A 81 -12.03 6.20 -3.87
N GLY A 82 -10.87 6.56 -3.31
CA GLY A 82 -10.77 7.66 -2.36
C GLY A 82 -10.76 9.04 -3.00
N GLU A 83 -11.22 10.02 -2.24
CA GLU A 83 -11.11 11.43 -2.58
C GLU A 83 -9.66 11.92 -2.41
N TYR A 84 -8.92 11.27 -1.53
CA TYR A 84 -7.51 11.57 -1.26
C TYR A 84 -6.68 10.32 -1.46
N ILE A 85 -5.52 10.48 -2.08
CA ILE A 85 -4.65 9.37 -2.46
C ILE A 85 -3.25 9.66 -1.96
N VAL A 86 -2.65 8.70 -1.26
CA VAL A 86 -1.25 8.77 -0.85
C VAL A 86 -0.53 7.50 -1.24
N PHE A 87 0.80 7.58 -1.26
CA PHE A 87 1.67 6.46 -1.54
C PHE A 87 2.48 6.12 -0.31
N GLN A 88 2.62 4.83 -0.02
CA GLN A 88 3.46 4.33 1.07
C GLN A 88 4.44 3.33 0.50
N ASP A 89 5.72 3.64 0.53
CA ASP A 89 6.76 2.72 0.11
C ASP A 89 6.87 1.55 1.10
N ALA A 90 7.21 0.36 0.56
CA ALA A 90 7.23 -0.86 1.35
C ALA A 90 8.57 -1.14 2.04
N ASP A 91 9.50 -0.21 2.01
CA ASP A 91 10.89 -0.38 2.48
C ASP A 91 11.18 0.17 3.87
N LEU A 92 10.16 0.62 4.59
CA LEU A 92 10.26 1.23 5.94
C LEU A 92 11.01 2.57 5.96
N GLU A 93 11.30 3.17 4.81
CA GLU A 93 11.98 4.47 4.76
C GLU A 93 11.11 5.57 5.36
N TYR A 94 9.79 5.48 5.19
CA TYR A 94 8.83 6.42 5.76
C TYR A 94 7.92 5.70 6.75
N ASP A 95 7.67 6.34 7.88
CA ASP A 95 6.80 5.80 8.93
C ASP A 95 5.33 5.93 8.52
N PRO A 96 4.57 4.81 8.45
CA PRO A 96 3.14 4.88 8.15
C PRO A 96 2.33 5.76 9.11
N GLN A 97 2.79 5.92 10.36
CA GLN A 97 2.13 6.80 11.33
C GLN A 97 2.07 8.26 10.85
N ASP A 98 3.01 8.66 10.00
CA ASP A 98 3.02 10.02 9.47
C ASP A 98 1.80 10.31 8.59
N LEU A 99 1.13 9.28 8.07
CA LEU A 99 -0.09 9.47 7.28
C LEU A 99 -1.22 10.08 8.11
N LEU A 100 -1.24 9.84 9.41
CA LEU A 100 -2.26 10.44 10.29
C LEU A 100 -2.18 11.96 10.32
N LYS A 101 -1.03 12.53 10.03
CA LYS A 101 -0.85 13.98 10.00
C LYS A 101 -1.62 14.65 8.87
N PHE A 102 -1.92 13.92 7.80
CA PHE A 102 -2.73 14.48 6.71
C PHE A 102 -4.14 14.83 7.16
N GLU A 103 -4.67 14.11 8.13
CA GLU A 103 -6.00 14.37 8.66
C GLU A 103 -6.11 15.73 9.35
N GLU A 104 -5.01 16.22 9.90
CA GLU A 104 -4.98 17.48 10.65
C GLU A 104 -5.27 18.70 9.77
N VAL A 105 -5.07 18.58 8.44
CA VAL A 105 -5.32 19.69 7.50
C VAL A 105 -6.77 19.69 6.97
N PHE A 106 -7.54 18.72 7.33
CA PHE A 106 -8.94 18.60 6.92
C PHE A 106 -9.85 18.70 8.15
#